data_e23f442888888792a114ac9f5e592e6e
#
_entry.id   e23f442888888792a114ac9f5e592e6e
#
_cell.length_a   1.000
_cell.length_b   1.000
_cell.length_c   1.000
_cell.angle_alpha   90.00
_cell.angle_beta   90.00
_cell.angle_gamma   90.00
#
_symmetry.space_group_name_H-M   'P 1'
#
loop_
_entity.id
_entity.type
_entity.pdbx_description
1 polymer ?
#
loop_
_entity_poly.entity_id
_entity_poly.type
_entity_poly.pdbx_seq_one_letter_code
_entity_poly.pdbx_strand_id
1 'polypeptide(L)'
;MMQNKDDMLILGLTGGIGSGKTAVLTILKEEYDAYIIEADHLAHELMNPGRTVYQGIVDAFGTEILADTDIDTSVSAEENVATDNDQSTVNRSIDRKKLGDIVFHDKDKLALLNSISHPLVKEGILRRIEEQKNVGKKLFVIEAALLIQDGYKSICDKMCYVYADLDVRISRLCEYRGFTRERAQAVIDSQESEAFYLEACDYKIDNSGSLENTKKDLKHILDECRI
;
A
#
# COMPACT_ATOMS: atom_id res chain seq x y z
N MET A 1 -20.06 -6.86 -19.61
CA MET A 1 -21.05 -6.27 -18.69
C MET A 1 -20.91 -4.77 -18.79
N MET A 2 -21.97 -4.04 -19.07
CA MET A 2 -21.94 -2.57 -19.06
C MET A 2 -21.84 -2.13 -17.59
N GLN A 3 -20.73 -1.49 -17.20
CA GLN A 3 -20.65 -0.81 -15.90
C GLN A 3 -21.76 0.24 -15.84
N ASN A 4 -22.56 0.21 -14.78
CA ASN A 4 -23.54 1.25 -14.52
C ASN A 4 -22.81 2.57 -14.30
N LYS A 5 -23.35 3.67 -14.82
CA LYS A 5 -22.77 5.03 -14.72
C LYS A 5 -22.64 5.53 -13.27
N ASP A 6 -23.10 4.73 -12.30
CA ASP A 6 -23.09 5.01 -10.86
C ASP A 6 -22.04 4.19 -10.07
N ASP A 7 -21.34 3.25 -10.71
CA ASP A 7 -20.36 2.41 -10.01
C ASP A 7 -19.03 3.16 -9.81
N MET A 8 -18.47 3.03 -8.61
CA MET A 8 -17.15 3.53 -8.28
C MET A 8 -16.09 2.66 -8.96
N LEU A 9 -15.14 3.27 -9.69
CA LEU A 9 -13.98 2.57 -10.24
C LEU A 9 -12.95 2.28 -9.13
N ILE A 10 -12.53 1.02 -9.02
CA ILE A 10 -11.45 0.60 -8.13
C ILE A 10 -10.19 0.39 -8.98
N LEU A 11 -9.24 1.30 -8.85
CA LEU A 11 -8.00 1.33 -9.62
C LEU A 11 -6.83 0.85 -8.75
N GLY A 12 -6.15 -0.21 -9.18
CA GLY A 12 -4.88 -0.64 -8.58
C GLY A 12 -3.71 0.12 -9.20
N LEU A 13 -2.84 0.72 -8.38
CA LEU A 13 -1.66 1.45 -8.82
C LEU A 13 -0.39 0.78 -8.31
N THR A 14 0.46 0.34 -9.20
CA THR A 14 1.75 -0.28 -8.86
C THR A 14 2.89 0.32 -9.69
N GLY A 15 4.12 -0.05 -9.35
CA GLY A 15 5.30 0.41 -10.08
C GLY A 15 6.56 0.35 -9.23
N GLY A 16 7.71 0.27 -9.87
CA GLY A 16 8.99 0.15 -9.20
C GLY A 16 9.40 1.38 -8.40
N ILE A 17 10.43 1.22 -7.58
CA ILE A 17 11.04 2.32 -6.83
C ILE A 17 11.53 3.41 -7.81
N GLY A 18 11.31 4.67 -7.48
CA GLY A 18 11.71 5.80 -8.34
C GLY A 18 10.80 6.07 -9.54
N SER A 19 9.75 5.25 -9.80
CA SER A 19 8.80 5.50 -10.91
C SER A 19 7.93 6.74 -10.72
N GLY A 20 7.77 7.22 -9.48
CA GLY A 20 7.01 8.43 -9.16
C GLY A 20 5.53 8.19 -8.91
N LYS A 21 5.16 7.04 -8.35
CA LYS A 21 3.79 6.73 -7.91
C LYS A 21 3.15 7.86 -7.10
N THR A 22 3.90 8.46 -6.17
CA THR A 22 3.41 9.56 -5.34
C THR A 22 2.90 10.75 -6.17
N ALA A 23 3.59 11.11 -7.26
CA ALA A 23 3.13 12.19 -8.14
C ALA A 23 1.81 11.82 -8.84
N VAL A 24 1.69 10.58 -9.30
CA VAL A 24 0.45 10.06 -9.91
C VAL A 24 -0.70 10.04 -8.89
N LEU A 25 -0.45 9.59 -7.67
CA LEU A 25 -1.44 9.61 -6.58
C LEU A 25 -1.90 11.04 -6.25
N THR A 26 -0.95 11.99 -6.23
CA THR A 26 -1.29 13.41 -6.01
C THR A 26 -2.24 13.94 -7.08
N ILE A 27 -1.96 13.66 -8.37
CA ILE A 27 -2.84 14.07 -9.47
C ILE A 27 -4.24 13.44 -9.31
N LEU A 28 -4.31 12.13 -9.05
CA LEU A 28 -5.57 11.41 -8.88
C LEU A 28 -6.39 11.99 -7.72
N LYS A 29 -5.74 12.38 -6.62
CA LYS A 29 -6.39 12.98 -5.47
C LYS A 29 -6.90 14.39 -5.75
N GLU A 30 -6.05 15.24 -6.35
CA GLU A 30 -6.33 16.67 -6.49
C GLU A 30 -7.24 16.99 -7.69
N GLU A 31 -7.09 16.27 -8.81
CA GLU A 31 -7.79 16.57 -10.04
C GLU A 31 -9.03 15.68 -10.27
N TYR A 32 -9.06 14.48 -9.66
CA TYR A 32 -10.15 13.50 -9.87
C TYR A 32 -10.89 13.12 -8.59
N ASP A 33 -10.62 13.81 -7.47
CA ASP A 33 -11.26 13.53 -6.17
C ASP A 33 -11.18 12.05 -5.73
N ALA A 34 -10.07 11.36 -6.11
CA ALA A 34 -9.87 9.97 -5.79
C ALA A 34 -9.70 9.77 -4.27
N TYR A 35 -10.35 8.74 -3.73
CA TYR A 35 -9.98 8.21 -2.43
C TYR A 35 -8.80 7.27 -2.59
N ILE A 36 -7.69 7.54 -1.90
CA ILE A 36 -6.46 6.77 -2.01
C ILE A 36 -6.24 5.97 -0.74
N ILE A 37 -5.92 4.71 -0.90
CA ILE A 37 -5.43 3.85 0.17
C ILE A 37 -4.09 3.25 -0.21
N GLU A 38 -3.10 3.47 0.66
CA GLU A 38 -1.80 2.84 0.59
C GLU A 38 -1.85 1.59 1.48
N ALA A 39 -1.82 0.39 0.88
CA ALA A 39 -1.99 -0.87 1.60
C ALA A 39 -0.91 -1.07 2.68
N ASP A 40 0.33 -0.65 2.40
CA ASP A 40 1.43 -0.71 3.37
C ASP A 40 1.17 0.20 4.58
N HIS A 41 0.60 1.38 4.35
CA HIS A 41 0.23 2.30 5.44
C HIS A 41 -0.94 1.73 6.27
N LEU A 42 -1.95 1.17 5.61
CA LEU A 42 -3.06 0.50 6.30
C LEU A 42 -2.57 -0.70 7.12
N ALA A 43 -1.66 -1.51 6.58
CA ALA A 43 -1.07 -2.61 7.34
C ALA A 43 -0.41 -2.11 8.63
N HIS A 44 0.33 -1.01 8.57
CA HIS A 44 0.94 -0.38 9.75
C HIS A 44 -0.11 0.17 10.74
N GLU A 45 -1.19 0.77 10.24
CA GLU A 45 -2.30 1.24 11.08
C GLU A 45 -2.94 0.07 11.85
N LEU A 46 -3.18 -1.04 11.16
CA LEU A 46 -3.78 -2.24 11.74
C LEU A 46 -2.87 -3.00 12.73
N MET A 47 -1.56 -2.71 12.71
CA MET A 47 -0.58 -3.21 13.69
C MET A 47 -0.52 -2.38 14.98
N ASN A 48 -1.30 -1.31 15.12
CA ASN A 48 -1.35 -0.54 16.36
C ASN A 48 -2.14 -1.30 17.45
N PRO A 49 -1.83 -1.07 18.74
CA PRO A 49 -2.53 -1.69 19.84
C PRO A 49 -4.06 -1.57 19.74
N GLY A 50 -4.78 -2.64 20.04
CA GLY A 50 -6.24 -2.69 19.93
C GLY A 50 -6.79 -2.90 18.52
N ARG A 51 -5.94 -3.00 17.49
CA ARG A 51 -6.35 -3.30 16.10
C ARG A 51 -6.25 -4.80 15.80
N THR A 52 -6.95 -5.22 14.75
CA THR A 52 -7.11 -6.65 14.42
C THR A 52 -5.81 -7.38 14.09
N VAL A 53 -4.89 -6.73 13.39
CA VAL A 53 -3.59 -7.34 13.01
C VAL A 53 -2.66 -7.42 14.22
N TYR A 54 -2.72 -6.44 15.12
CA TYR A 54 -1.87 -6.38 16.32
C TYR A 54 -1.97 -7.67 17.15
N GLN A 55 -3.19 -8.07 17.50
CA GLN A 55 -3.40 -9.24 18.35
C GLN A 55 -2.88 -10.51 17.71
N GLY A 56 -3.18 -10.74 16.42
CA GLY A 56 -2.71 -11.92 15.70
C GLY A 56 -1.17 -12.01 15.62
N ILE A 57 -0.49 -10.88 15.47
CA ILE A 57 0.98 -10.84 15.45
C ILE A 57 1.55 -11.12 16.85
N VAL A 58 0.99 -10.51 17.90
CA VAL A 58 1.45 -10.74 19.29
C VAL A 58 1.22 -12.19 19.70
N ASP A 59 0.10 -12.79 19.33
CA ASP A 59 -0.19 -14.20 19.61
C ASP A 59 0.79 -15.16 18.91
N ALA A 60 1.20 -14.81 17.70
CA ALA A 60 2.09 -15.65 16.88
C ALA A 60 3.58 -15.47 17.21
N PHE A 61 4.00 -14.27 17.55
CA PHE A 61 5.43 -13.92 17.71
C PHE A 61 5.83 -13.65 19.16
N GLY A 62 4.87 -13.65 20.10
CA GLY A 62 5.14 -13.38 21.51
C GLY A 62 5.28 -11.88 21.84
N THR A 63 5.45 -11.60 23.13
CA THR A 63 5.56 -10.21 23.64
C THR A 63 6.95 -9.60 23.47
N GLU A 64 7.93 -10.38 23.08
CA GLU A 64 9.31 -9.92 22.82
C GLU A 64 9.42 -8.95 21.63
N ILE A 65 8.43 -8.96 20.72
CA ILE A 65 8.35 -8.01 19.60
C ILE A 65 7.81 -6.65 20.01
N LEU A 66 7.36 -6.49 21.25
CA LEU A 66 6.79 -5.22 21.71
C LEU A 66 7.89 -4.22 22.07
N ALA A 67 7.58 -2.92 21.92
CA ALA A 67 8.43 -1.84 22.35
C ALA A 67 8.68 -1.88 23.86
N ASP A 68 9.83 -1.41 24.33
CA ASP A 68 10.21 -1.47 25.73
C ASP A 68 9.49 -0.41 26.61
N THR A 69 8.87 0.59 25.94
CA THR A 69 8.13 1.67 26.61
C THR A 69 6.68 1.67 26.18
N ASP A 70 5.77 1.96 27.10
CA ASP A 70 4.35 2.17 26.80
C ASP A 70 4.15 3.40 25.90
N ILE A 71 3.13 3.36 25.03
CA ILE A 71 2.75 4.52 24.22
C ILE A 71 2.18 5.57 25.18
N ASP A 72 2.68 6.80 25.07
CA ASP A 72 2.10 7.96 25.76
C ASP A 72 0.65 8.16 25.26
N THR A 73 -0.33 7.93 26.13
CA THR A 73 -1.78 7.87 25.83
C THR A 73 -2.39 9.26 25.60
N SER A 74 -1.72 10.16 24.89
CA SER A 74 -2.26 11.48 24.53
C SER A 74 -3.11 11.50 23.25
N VAL A 75 -3.41 10.33 22.63
CA VAL A 75 -4.30 10.25 21.47
C VAL A 75 -5.58 9.51 21.88
N SER A 76 -6.68 10.28 21.87
CA SER A 76 -8.07 9.96 22.17
C SER A 76 -8.49 8.49 22.01
N ALA A 77 -8.91 7.91 23.14
CA ALA A 77 -9.61 6.65 23.23
C ALA A 77 -11.08 6.85 22.81
N GLU A 78 -11.48 6.28 21.70
CA GLU A 78 -12.88 5.95 21.46
C GLU A 78 -13.02 4.43 21.37
N GLU A 79 -13.80 3.91 22.34
CA GLU A 79 -14.33 2.54 22.48
C GLU A 79 -13.34 1.40 22.79
N ASN A 80 -13.07 1.25 24.09
CA ASN A 80 -12.50 0.04 24.69
C ASN A 80 -13.61 -0.99 24.99
N VAL A 81 -13.54 -2.16 24.34
CA VAL A 81 -14.18 -3.38 24.87
C VAL A 81 -13.10 -4.15 25.62
N ALA A 82 -13.15 -4.07 26.95
CA ALA A 82 -12.26 -4.79 27.84
C ALA A 82 -12.63 -6.27 27.89
N THR A 83 -11.69 -7.16 27.58
CA THR A 83 -11.69 -8.55 28.05
C THR A 83 -10.46 -8.76 28.92
N ASP A 84 -10.70 -9.27 30.14
CA ASP A 84 -9.69 -9.58 31.15
C ASP A 84 -8.60 -10.50 30.60
N ASN A 85 -7.40 -9.95 30.43
CA ASN A 85 -6.13 -10.66 30.62
C ASN A 85 -4.95 -9.69 30.50
N ASP A 86 -4.18 -9.58 31.59
CA ASP A 86 -2.89 -8.90 31.75
C ASP A 86 -2.78 -7.48 31.15
N GLN A 87 -3.22 -6.49 31.92
CA GLN A 87 -3.22 -5.05 31.57
C GLN A 87 -1.83 -4.46 31.24
N SER A 88 -0.73 -5.20 31.42
CA SER A 88 0.64 -4.68 31.19
C SER A 88 1.07 -4.68 29.71
N THR A 89 0.34 -5.37 28.83
CA THR A 89 0.70 -5.47 27.39
C THR A 89 -0.22 -4.63 26.49
N VAL A 90 -1.36 -4.15 26.96
CA VAL A 90 -2.44 -3.58 26.16
C VAL A 90 -2.06 -2.26 25.44
N ASN A 91 -1.05 -1.54 25.92
CA ASN A 91 -0.65 -0.24 25.36
C ASN A 91 0.74 -0.23 24.70
N ARG A 92 1.42 -1.39 24.58
CA ARG A 92 2.75 -1.44 23.95
C ARG A 92 2.63 -1.65 22.44
N SER A 93 3.25 -0.78 21.65
CA SER A 93 3.30 -0.95 20.19
C SER A 93 4.21 -2.09 19.77
N ILE A 94 3.97 -2.67 18.60
CA ILE A 94 4.93 -3.57 17.97
C ILE A 94 6.17 -2.77 17.58
N ASP A 95 7.34 -3.19 18.07
CA ASP A 95 8.64 -2.73 17.58
C ASP A 95 8.91 -3.39 16.23
N ARG A 96 8.67 -2.61 15.17
CA ARG A 96 8.83 -3.08 13.78
C ARG A 96 10.26 -3.51 13.46
N LYS A 97 11.24 -2.99 14.16
CA LYS A 97 12.63 -3.40 13.98
C LYS A 97 12.82 -4.80 14.57
N LYS A 98 12.38 -5.04 15.81
CA LYS A 98 12.44 -6.36 16.44
C LYS A 98 11.71 -7.41 15.59
N LEU A 99 10.48 -7.10 15.15
CA LEU A 99 9.72 -8.00 14.28
C LEU A 99 10.42 -8.20 12.93
N GLY A 100 10.92 -7.13 12.31
CA GLY A 100 11.66 -7.18 11.06
C GLY A 100 12.90 -8.06 11.15
N ASP A 101 13.69 -7.91 12.21
CA ASP A 101 14.90 -8.72 12.45
C ASP A 101 14.55 -10.23 12.57
N ILE A 102 13.39 -10.56 13.15
CA ILE A 102 12.91 -11.94 13.27
C ILE A 102 12.51 -12.52 11.90
N VAL A 103 11.76 -11.78 11.08
CA VAL A 103 11.20 -12.30 9.83
C VAL A 103 12.15 -12.17 8.64
N PHE A 104 13.12 -11.24 8.68
CA PHE A 104 14.02 -10.99 7.56
C PHE A 104 14.94 -12.19 7.27
N HIS A 105 15.30 -12.94 8.29
CA HIS A 105 16.21 -14.08 8.19
C HIS A 105 15.50 -15.45 8.20
N ASP A 106 14.15 -15.47 8.28
CA ASP A 106 13.33 -16.67 8.42
C ASP A 106 12.10 -16.60 7.51
N LYS A 107 12.18 -17.33 6.39
CA LYS A 107 11.09 -17.35 5.37
C LYS A 107 9.77 -17.89 5.91
N ASP A 108 9.81 -18.83 6.85
CA ASP A 108 8.60 -19.42 7.43
C ASP A 108 7.92 -18.43 8.36
N LYS A 109 8.71 -17.66 9.14
CA LYS A 109 8.19 -16.57 9.97
C LYS A 109 7.65 -15.42 9.13
N LEU A 110 8.32 -15.07 8.03
CA LEU A 110 7.79 -14.08 7.08
C LEU A 110 6.45 -14.55 6.48
N ALA A 111 6.36 -15.82 6.07
CA ALA A 111 5.13 -16.39 5.56
C ALA A 111 4.01 -16.39 6.62
N LEU A 112 4.34 -16.68 7.88
CA LEU A 112 3.40 -16.61 9.00
C LEU A 112 2.90 -15.17 9.20
N LEU A 113 3.79 -14.17 9.25
CA LEU A 113 3.41 -12.76 9.36
C LEU A 113 2.48 -12.34 8.23
N ASN A 114 2.80 -12.72 6.99
CA ASN A 114 1.99 -12.41 5.83
C ASN A 114 0.62 -13.11 5.88
N SER A 115 0.56 -14.36 6.36
CA SER A 115 -0.70 -15.09 6.49
C SER A 115 -1.66 -14.47 7.50
N ILE A 116 -1.14 -13.76 8.51
CA ILE A 116 -1.94 -13.02 9.50
C ILE A 116 -2.35 -11.66 8.94
N SER A 117 -1.40 -10.90 8.38
CA SER A 117 -1.63 -9.51 8.02
C SER A 117 -2.39 -9.33 6.70
N HIS A 118 -2.07 -10.08 5.63
CA HIS A 118 -2.66 -9.86 4.31
C HIS A 118 -4.19 -10.01 4.26
N PRO A 119 -4.82 -11.05 4.88
CA PRO A 119 -6.27 -11.17 4.89
C PRO A 119 -6.95 -9.97 5.59
N LEU A 120 -6.41 -9.55 6.73
CA LEU A 120 -6.98 -8.47 7.53
C LEU A 120 -6.81 -7.09 6.87
N VAL A 121 -5.68 -6.87 6.18
CA VAL A 121 -5.47 -5.67 5.36
C VAL A 121 -6.48 -5.63 4.21
N LYS A 122 -6.67 -6.75 3.49
CA LYS A 122 -7.68 -6.85 2.42
C LYS A 122 -9.09 -6.59 2.93
N GLU A 123 -9.45 -7.16 4.07
CA GLU A 123 -10.74 -6.89 4.72
C GLU A 123 -10.90 -5.40 5.06
N GLY A 124 -9.86 -4.78 5.62
CA GLY A 124 -9.83 -3.34 5.88
C GLY A 124 -10.02 -2.49 4.62
N ILE A 125 -9.42 -2.89 3.49
CA ILE A 125 -9.59 -2.22 2.20
C ILE A 125 -11.04 -2.39 1.70
N LEU A 126 -11.57 -3.62 1.71
CA LEU A 126 -12.95 -3.89 1.26
C LEU A 126 -13.98 -3.09 2.05
N ARG A 127 -13.81 -2.98 3.37
CA ARG A 127 -14.65 -2.13 4.21
C ARG A 127 -14.59 -0.66 3.77
N ARG A 128 -13.40 -0.11 3.51
CA ARG A 128 -13.24 1.28 3.05
C ARG A 128 -13.81 1.50 1.66
N ILE A 129 -13.74 0.51 0.76
CA ILE A 129 -14.43 0.55 -0.54
C ILE A 129 -15.93 0.75 -0.34
N GLU A 130 -16.58 -0.04 0.53
CA GLU A 130 -18.01 0.09 0.78
C GLU A 130 -18.35 1.43 1.45
N GLU A 131 -17.55 1.91 2.39
CA GLU A 131 -17.70 3.23 3.00
C GLU A 131 -17.65 4.34 1.94
N GLN A 132 -16.71 4.28 1.00
CA GLN A 132 -16.54 5.29 -0.05
C GLN A 132 -17.63 5.20 -1.14
N LYS A 133 -18.13 4.01 -1.46
CA LYS A 133 -19.32 3.84 -2.29
C LYS A 133 -20.53 4.53 -1.67
N ASN A 134 -20.76 4.34 -0.37
CA ASN A 134 -21.90 4.91 0.34
C ASN A 134 -21.88 6.46 0.38
N VAL A 135 -20.70 7.08 0.34
CA VAL A 135 -20.58 8.55 0.25
C VAL A 135 -20.50 9.07 -1.19
N GLY A 136 -20.66 8.18 -2.19
CA GLY A 136 -20.77 8.54 -3.60
C GLY A 136 -19.45 8.85 -4.29
N LYS A 137 -18.30 8.41 -3.75
CA LYS A 137 -17.01 8.51 -4.45
C LYS A 137 -17.08 7.75 -5.77
N LYS A 138 -16.43 8.31 -6.80
CA LYS A 138 -16.39 7.73 -8.14
C LYS A 138 -15.09 7.00 -8.44
N LEU A 139 -14.01 7.33 -7.73
CA LEU A 139 -12.69 6.76 -7.93
C LEU A 139 -12.06 6.36 -6.58
N PHE A 140 -11.73 5.09 -6.47
CA PHE A 140 -10.99 4.51 -5.34
C PHE A 140 -9.67 3.94 -5.86
N VAL A 141 -8.54 4.32 -5.26
CA VAL A 141 -7.21 3.90 -5.69
C VAL A 141 -6.54 3.08 -4.60
N ILE A 142 -6.08 1.88 -4.94
CA ILE A 142 -5.28 1.02 -4.07
C ILE A 142 -3.83 1.08 -4.55
N GLU A 143 -2.94 1.57 -3.71
CA GLU A 143 -1.49 1.53 -3.94
C GLU A 143 -0.86 0.49 -3.02
N ALA A 144 -0.03 -0.38 -3.58
CA ALA A 144 0.83 -1.29 -2.83
C ALA A 144 2.09 -1.62 -3.61
N ALA A 145 3.20 -1.83 -2.90
CA ALA A 145 4.47 -2.23 -3.50
C ALA A 145 4.36 -3.63 -4.16
N LEU A 146 3.63 -4.55 -3.54
CA LEU A 146 3.41 -5.93 -3.99
C LEU A 146 1.98 -6.18 -4.48
N LEU A 147 1.35 -5.16 -5.09
CA LEU A 147 -0.06 -5.18 -5.49
C LEU A 147 -0.44 -6.42 -6.32
N ILE A 148 0.44 -6.83 -7.22
CA ILE A 148 0.22 -7.98 -8.12
C ILE A 148 0.43 -9.29 -7.36
N GLN A 149 1.56 -9.43 -6.66
CA GLN A 149 1.96 -10.64 -5.92
C GLN A 149 0.96 -10.96 -4.79
N ASP A 150 0.44 -9.94 -4.13
CA ASP A 150 -0.56 -10.09 -3.06
C ASP A 150 -1.98 -10.32 -3.58
N GLY A 151 -2.16 -10.39 -4.91
CA GLY A 151 -3.41 -10.76 -5.54
C GLY A 151 -4.52 -9.70 -5.43
N TYR A 152 -4.17 -8.41 -5.40
CA TYR A 152 -5.16 -7.31 -5.40
C TYR A 152 -5.93 -7.19 -6.72
N LYS A 153 -5.49 -7.87 -7.78
CA LYS A 153 -6.22 -7.94 -9.05
C LYS A 153 -7.66 -8.45 -8.90
N SER A 154 -7.93 -9.26 -7.85
CA SER A 154 -9.29 -9.73 -7.56
C SER A 154 -10.22 -8.67 -6.96
N ILE A 155 -9.66 -7.54 -6.50
CA ILE A 155 -10.39 -6.44 -5.87
C ILE A 155 -10.49 -5.25 -6.83
N CYS A 156 -9.45 -5.03 -7.65
CA CYS A 156 -9.38 -3.92 -8.59
C CYS A 156 -10.14 -4.20 -9.89
N ASP A 157 -10.89 -3.20 -10.39
CA ASP A 157 -11.51 -3.26 -11.72
C ASP A 157 -10.46 -3.11 -12.82
N LYS A 158 -9.44 -2.28 -12.58
CA LYS A 158 -8.32 -2.01 -13.47
C LYS A 158 -7.00 -1.88 -12.71
N MET A 159 -5.92 -2.27 -13.37
CA MET A 159 -4.56 -2.21 -12.84
C MET A 159 -3.71 -1.27 -13.68
N CYS A 160 -3.03 -0.31 -13.04
CA CYS A 160 -2.14 0.64 -13.69
C CYS A 160 -0.69 0.44 -13.22
N TYR A 161 0.22 0.32 -14.19
CA TYR A 161 1.66 0.32 -13.97
C TYR A 161 2.25 1.71 -14.19
N VAL A 162 2.80 2.32 -13.14
CA VAL A 162 3.57 3.56 -13.25
C VAL A 162 4.99 3.23 -13.64
N TYR A 163 5.34 3.60 -14.87
CA TYR A 163 6.66 3.41 -15.46
C TYR A 163 7.48 4.71 -15.38
N ALA A 164 8.77 4.58 -15.28
CA ALA A 164 9.73 5.61 -15.63
C ALA A 164 11.03 4.96 -16.14
N ASP A 165 11.71 5.63 -17.07
CA ASP A 165 12.99 5.20 -17.61
C ASP A 165 14.02 4.95 -16.50
N LEU A 166 14.92 3.99 -16.72
CA LEU A 166 15.92 3.57 -15.74
C LEU A 166 16.77 4.74 -15.23
N ASP A 167 17.28 5.57 -16.15
CA ASP A 167 18.10 6.72 -15.76
C ASP A 167 17.32 7.77 -14.96
N VAL A 168 16.04 7.97 -15.28
CA VAL A 168 15.14 8.85 -14.53
C VAL A 168 14.91 8.31 -13.12
N ARG A 169 14.67 7.00 -12.98
CA ARG A 169 14.50 6.34 -11.68
C ARG A 169 15.77 6.46 -10.84
N ILE A 170 16.94 6.19 -11.42
CA ILE A 170 18.23 6.33 -10.73
C ILE A 170 18.45 7.77 -10.29
N SER A 171 18.24 8.76 -11.18
CA SER A 171 18.39 10.19 -10.84
C SER A 171 17.51 10.58 -9.66
N ARG A 172 16.23 10.19 -9.67
CA ARG A 172 15.29 10.45 -8.57
C ARG A 172 15.74 9.82 -7.25
N LEU A 173 16.27 8.60 -7.28
CA LEU A 173 16.75 7.92 -6.07
C LEU A 173 18.00 8.58 -5.50
N CYS A 174 18.92 9.05 -6.36
CA CYS A 174 20.09 9.80 -5.93
C CYS A 174 19.69 11.16 -5.32
N GLU A 175 18.81 11.90 -5.99
CA GLU A 175 18.41 13.25 -5.59
C GLU A 175 17.54 13.27 -4.32
N TYR A 176 16.49 12.43 -4.27
CA TYR A 176 15.49 12.50 -3.20
C TYR A 176 15.70 11.53 -2.06
N ARG A 177 16.50 10.45 -2.27
CA ARG A 177 16.77 9.45 -1.22
C ARG A 177 18.23 9.34 -0.84
N GLY A 178 19.12 10.12 -1.47
CA GLY A 178 20.55 10.13 -1.17
C GLY A 178 21.25 8.80 -1.50
N PHE A 179 20.72 8.01 -2.45
CA PHE A 179 21.38 6.77 -2.88
C PHE A 179 22.59 7.10 -3.75
N THR A 180 23.63 6.24 -3.70
CA THR A 180 24.61 6.23 -4.77
C THR A 180 24.00 5.60 -6.04
N ARG A 181 24.59 5.87 -7.22
CA ARG A 181 24.10 5.29 -8.49
C ARG A 181 24.10 3.77 -8.45
N GLU A 182 25.17 3.17 -7.90
CA GLU A 182 25.32 1.71 -7.75
C GLU A 182 24.22 1.13 -6.85
N ARG A 183 23.94 1.79 -5.72
CA ARG A 183 22.88 1.37 -4.81
C ARG A 183 21.50 1.51 -5.46
N ALA A 184 21.25 2.59 -6.17
CA ALA A 184 19.99 2.81 -6.88
C ALA A 184 19.77 1.72 -7.94
N GLN A 185 20.80 1.41 -8.75
CA GLN A 185 20.77 0.32 -9.73
C GLN A 185 20.49 -1.02 -9.08
N ALA A 186 21.24 -1.40 -8.04
CA ALA A 186 21.08 -2.68 -7.35
C ALA A 186 19.66 -2.86 -6.77
N VAL A 187 19.05 -1.80 -6.21
CA VAL A 187 17.68 -1.86 -5.70
C VAL A 187 16.66 -1.99 -6.84
N ILE A 188 16.88 -1.32 -7.96
CA ILE A 188 16.02 -1.45 -9.14
C ILE A 188 16.11 -2.87 -9.73
N ASP A 189 17.31 -3.43 -9.83
CA ASP A 189 17.56 -4.77 -10.38
C ASP A 189 16.99 -5.89 -9.51
N SER A 190 16.78 -5.62 -8.21
CA SER A 190 16.14 -6.56 -7.29
C SER A 190 14.61 -6.62 -7.41
N GLN A 191 14.00 -5.72 -8.17
CA GLN A 191 12.56 -5.67 -8.39
C GLN A 191 12.13 -6.53 -9.59
N GLU A 192 10.82 -6.73 -9.72
CA GLU A 192 10.24 -7.38 -10.90
C GLU A 192 10.57 -6.63 -12.19
N SER A 193 10.63 -7.36 -13.29
CA SER A 193 10.91 -6.81 -14.61
C SER A 193 9.74 -5.96 -15.13
N GLU A 194 10.02 -5.06 -16.08
CA GLU A 194 8.97 -4.31 -16.78
C GLU A 194 7.96 -5.26 -17.45
N ALA A 195 8.43 -6.37 -18.04
CA ALA A 195 7.56 -7.36 -18.67
C ALA A 195 6.54 -7.95 -17.70
N PHE A 196 6.93 -8.21 -16.45
CA PHE A 196 6.03 -8.68 -15.42
C PHE A 196 4.87 -7.69 -15.13
N TYR A 197 5.19 -6.39 -15.04
CA TYR A 197 4.16 -5.37 -14.82
C TYR A 197 3.25 -5.19 -16.04
N LEU A 198 3.81 -5.23 -17.25
CA LEU A 198 3.04 -5.08 -18.50
C LEU A 198 2.07 -6.24 -18.73
N GLU A 199 2.43 -7.47 -18.32
CA GLU A 199 1.55 -8.63 -18.41
C GLU A 199 0.41 -8.57 -17.39
N ALA A 200 0.69 -8.04 -16.21
CA ALA A 200 -0.26 -8.05 -15.08
C ALA A 200 -1.23 -6.86 -15.09
N CYS A 201 -0.83 -5.71 -15.66
CA CYS A 201 -1.60 -4.47 -15.63
C CYS A 201 -2.35 -4.21 -16.93
N ASP A 202 -3.50 -3.55 -16.83
CA ASP A 202 -4.32 -3.15 -17.97
C ASP A 202 -3.75 -1.92 -18.68
N TYR A 203 -3.07 -1.04 -17.94
CA TYR A 203 -2.56 0.25 -18.43
C TYR A 203 -1.14 0.51 -17.95
N LYS A 204 -0.36 1.23 -18.80
CA LYS A 204 0.94 1.81 -18.46
C LYS A 204 0.81 3.32 -18.43
N ILE A 205 1.30 3.96 -17.37
CA ILE A 205 1.41 5.41 -17.21
C ILE A 205 2.89 5.75 -17.30
N ASP A 206 3.29 6.48 -18.36
CA ASP A 206 4.69 6.90 -18.50
C ASP A 206 4.95 8.19 -17.72
N ASN A 207 5.73 8.06 -16.66
CA ASN A 207 6.17 9.17 -15.81
C ASN A 207 7.68 9.47 -15.96
N SER A 208 8.26 9.19 -17.13
CA SER A 208 9.66 9.50 -17.43
C SER A 208 9.86 10.98 -17.75
N GLY A 209 8.86 11.60 -18.38
CA GLY A 209 8.92 12.93 -18.93
C GLY A 209 8.30 14.03 -18.04
N SER A 210 7.57 14.93 -18.69
CA SER A 210 6.87 16.02 -18.01
C SER A 210 5.61 15.53 -17.31
N LEU A 211 5.24 16.23 -16.22
CA LEU A 211 4.01 15.94 -15.50
C LEU A 211 2.75 16.07 -16.39
N GLU A 212 2.79 16.95 -17.40
CA GLU A 212 1.73 17.12 -18.39
C GLU A 212 1.49 15.86 -19.23
N ASN A 213 2.54 15.12 -19.57
CA ASN A 213 2.39 13.86 -20.27
C ASN A 213 1.74 12.79 -19.36
N THR A 214 2.18 12.70 -18.12
CA THR A 214 1.58 11.82 -17.11
C THR A 214 0.09 12.12 -16.90
N LYS A 215 -0.29 13.41 -16.86
CA LYS A 215 -1.70 13.84 -16.78
C LYS A 215 -2.52 13.42 -18.00
N LYS A 216 -1.92 13.50 -19.21
CA LYS A 216 -2.60 13.05 -20.44
C LYS A 216 -2.85 11.54 -20.44
N ASP A 217 -1.87 10.73 -20.00
CA ASP A 217 -2.03 9.28 -19.90
C ASP A 217 -3.14 8.97 -18.88
N LEU A 218 -3.11 9.59 -17.70
CA LEU A 218 -4.14 9.42 -16.67
C LEU A 218 -5.53 9.81 -17.19
N LYS A 219 -5.64 10.98 -17.83
CA LYS A 219 -6.92 11.42 -18.39
C LYS A 219 -7.46 10.41 -19.40
N HIS A 220 -6.63 9.91 -20.30
CA HIS A 220 -7.02 8.92 -21.30
C HIS A 220 -7.56 7.64 -20.61
N ILE A 221 -6.83 7.12 -19.63
CA ILE A 221 -7.22 5.91 -18.89
C ILE A 221 -8.57 6.13 -18.17
N LEU A 222 -8.74 7.26 -17.50
CA LEU A 222 -9.96 7.55 -16.74
C LEU A 222 -11.15 7.81 -17.66
N ASP A 223 -10.96 8.51 -18.79
CA ASP A 223 -11.99 8.69 -19.84
C ASP A 223 -12.45 7.33 -20.40
N GLU A 224 -11.55 6.38 -20.65
CA GLU A 224 -11.89 5.00 -21.06
C GLU A 224 -12.68 4.27 -19.98
N CYS A 225 -12.37 4.50 -18.71
CA CYS A 225 -13.07 3.95 -17.55
C CYS A 225 -14.35 4.72 -17.21
N ARG A 226 -14.65 5.81 -17.91
CA ARG A 226 -15.84 6.67 -17.72
C ARG A 226 -15.89 7.41 -16.38
N ILE A 227 -14.74 7.83 -15.89
CA ILE A 227 -14.56 8.69 -14.71
C ILE A 227 -14.38 10.15 -15.17
#